data_2516c06a9d82c4a0eb41bcee34fc08d2
#
_entry.id   2516c06a9d82c4a0eb41bcee34fc08d2
#
_cell.length_a   1.000
_cell.length_b   1.000
_cell.length_c   1.000
_cell.angle_alpha   90.00
_cell.angle_beta   90.00
_cell.angle_gamma   90.00
#
_symmetry.space_group_name_H-M   'P 1'
#
loop_
_entity.id
_entity.type
_entity.pdbx_description
1 polymer ?
#
loop_
_entity_poly.entity_id
_entity_poly.type
_entity_poly.pdbx_seq_one_letter_code
_entity_poly.pdbx_strand_id
1 'polypeptide(L)'
;MNKKSKVILLPCNSYREEIVYENLEIGLELLGGIENIVGKEESVLLKPNLLKKAEVDKAVITHPTVVGMFARLMREKGYQDMALADSCGNGTTSKVIHGTGMDTYLEKLDIPAI
;
A
#
# COMPACT_ATOMS: atom_id res chain seq x y z
N MET A 1 -21.27 -8.88 23.99
CA MET A 1 -19.86 -8.62 24.33
C MET A 1 -19.28 -7.55 23.42
N ASN A 2 -18.79 -6.48 23.99
CA ASN A 2 -18.27 -5.37 23.22
C ASN A 2 -16.80 -5.61 22.85
N LYS A 3 -16.54 -5.90 21.58
CA LYS A 3 -15.18 -5.91 21.05
C LYS A 3 -14.82 -4.51 20.60
N LYS A 4 -13.73 -3.99 21.11
CA LYS A 4 -13.18 -2.72 20.66
C LYS A 4 -12.22 -2.96 19.50
N SER A 5 -12.34 -2.16 18.46
CA SER A 5 -11.38 -2.17 17.37
C SER A 5 -10.10 -1.48 17.81
N LYS A 6 -8.98 -2.03 17.41
CA LYS A 6 -7.68 -1.45 17.69
C LYS A 6 -7.26 -0.56 16.53
N VAL A 7 -6.91 0.67 16.83
CA VAL A 7 -6.43 1.64 15.85
C VAL A 7 -5.05 2.11 16.29
N ILE A 8 -4.11 2.12 15.37
CA ILE A 8 -2.75 2.58 15.62
C ILE A 8 -2.55 3.92 14.92
N LEU A 9 -2.14 4.91 15.68
CA LEU A 9 -1.83 6.24 15.16
C LEU A 9 -0.37 6.55 15.45
N LEU A 10 0.40 6.77 14.40
CA LEU A 10 1.83 7.04 14.51
C LEU A 10 2.17 8.35 13.82
N PRO A 11 3.05 9.17 14.40
CA PRO A 11 3.51 10.39 13.72
C PRO A 11 4.40 10.03 12.53
N CYS A 12 4.13 10.62 11.38
CA CYS A 12 4.93 10.43 10.17
C CYS A 12 4.92 11.75 9.40
N ASN A 13 6.01 12.49 9.48
CA ASN A 13 6.09 13.84 8.91
C ASN A 13 6.83 13.90 7.57
N SER A 14 7.08 12.75 6.96
CA SER A 14 7.85 12.67 5.73
C SER A 14 7.44 11.46 4.91
N TYR A 15 7.55 11.56 3.57
CA TYR A 15 7.37 10.45 2.66
C TYR A 15 8.69 9.77 2.27
N ARG A 16 9.74 10.01 3.02
CA ARG A 16 11.01 9.28 2.80
C ARG A 16 10.76 7.80 3.03
N GLU A 17 11.30 6.97 2.14
CA GLU A 17 11.03 5.54 2.14
C GLU A 17 11.28 4.87 3.48
N GLU A 18 12.45 5.13 4.06
CA GLU A 18 12.83 4.51 5.33
C GLU A 18 11.92 4.93 6.49
N ILE A 19 11.42 6.16 6.49
CA ILE A 19 10.51 6.66 7.54
C ILE A 19 9.13 6.00 7.39
N VAL A 20 8.61 5.97 6.17
CA VAL A 20 7.32 5.33 5.89
C VAL A 20 7.38 3.84 6.20
N TYR A 21 8.43 3.16 5.75
CA TYR A 21 8.61 1.73 5.98
C TYR A 21 8.64 1.41 7.48
N GLU A 22 9.45 2.14 8.24
CA GLU A 22 9.57 1.95 9.69
C GLU A 22 8.22 2.12 10.41
N ASN A 23 7.48 3.18 10.06
CA ASN A 23 6.18 3.43 10.65
C ASN A 23 5.17 2.31 10.32
N LEU A 24 5.17 1.83 9.08
CA LEU A 24 4.32 0.70 8.69
C LEU A 24 4.67 -0.56 9.47
N GLU A 25 5.96 -0.83 9.61
CA GLU A 25 6.44 -1.99 10.36
C GLU A 25 6.00 -1.94 11.83
N ILE A 26 6.22 -0.79 12.47
CA ILE A 26 5.82 -0.57 13.87
C ILE A 26 4.30 -0.73 14.02
N GLY A 27 3.54 -0.08 13.12
CA GLY A 27 2.07 -0.13 13.17
C GLY A 27 1.53 -1.54 13.04
N LEU A 28 2.08 -2.32 12.12
CA LEU A 28 1.66 -3.71 11.92
C LEU A 28 2.02 -4.59 13.12
N GLU A 29 3.19 -4.39 13.72
CA GLU A 29 3.57 -5.13 14.93
C GLU A 29 2.63 -4.82 16.09
N LEU A 30 2.26 -3.57 16.26
CA LEU A 30 1.31 -3.16 17.29
C LEU A 30 -0.09 -3.74 17.08
N LEU A 31 -0.42 -4.09 15.84
CA LEU A 31 -1.67 -4.78 15.49
C LEU A 31 -1.56 -6.31 15.64
N GLY A 32 -0.41 -6.83 16.05
CA GLY A 32 -0.20 -8.26 16.21
C GLY A 32 0.51 -8.94 15.04
N GLY A 33 1.03 -8.16 14.10
CA GLY A 33 1.71 -8.64 12.90
C GLY A 33 0.76 -8.79 11.72
N ILE A 34 1.29 -8.63 10.50
CA ILE A 34 0.49 -8.75 9.27
C ILE A 34 -0.10 -10.18 9.14
N GLU A 35 0.61 -11.19 9.64
CA GLU A 35 0.17 -12.58 9.58
C GLU A 35 -1.13 -12.81 10.37
N ASN A 36 -1.41 -11.96 11.34
CA ASN A 36 -2.66 -12.00 12.11
C ASN A 36 -3.84 -11.40 11.33
N ILE A 37 -3.56 -10.70 10.25
CA ILE A 37 -4.58 -10.04 9.42
C ILE A 37 -4.79 -10.82 8.13
N VAL A 38 -3.70 -11.25 7.49
CA VAL A 38 -3.73 -11.94 6.20
C VAL A 38 -2.82 -13.17 6.27
N GLY A 39 -3.36 -14.35 5.95
CA GLY A 39 -2.58 -15.58 5.88
C GLY A 39 -1.61 -15.53 4.70
N LYS A 40 -0.42 -16.13 4.87
CA LYS A 40 0.64 -16.11 3.85
C LYS A 40 0.25 -16.83 2.56
N GLU A 41 -0.69 -17.75 2.64
CA GLU A 41 -1.18 -18.50 1.49
C GLU A 41 -2.28 -17.77 0.72
N GLU A 42 -2.74 -16.65 1.23
CA GLU A 42 -3.83 -15.90 0.62
C GLU A 42 -3.33 -14.98 -0.49
N SER A 43 -4.20 -14.79 -1.49
CA SER A 43 -4.01 -13.76 -2.51
C SER A 43 -4.33 -12.39 -1.90
N VAL A 44 -3.51 -11.40 -2.21
CA VAL A 44 -3.64 -10.06 -1.64
C VAL A 44 -3.91 -9.05 -2.75
N LEU A 45 -4.99 -8.30 -2.60
CA LEU A 45 -5.26 -7.15 -3.46
C LEU A 45 -4.95 -5.87 -2.67
N LEU A 46 -3.97 -5.13 -3.14
CA LEU A 46 -3.67 -3.80 -2.62
C LEU A 46 -4.64 -2.82 -3.29
N LYS A 47 -5.38 -2.10 -2.47
CA LYS A 47 -6.42 -1.19 -2.98
C LYS A 47 -6.16 0.24 -2.48
N PRO A 48 -5.21 0.96 -3.07
CA PRO A 48 -5.02 2.36 -2.76
C PRO A 48 -6.16 3.20 -3.34
N ASN A 49 -6.33 4.41 -2.83
CA ASN A 49 -7.28 5.33 -3.42
C ASN A 49 -6.70 5.90 -4.72
N LEU A 50 -7.32 5.60 -5.85
CA LEU A 50 -6.89 6.02 -7.18
C LEU A 50 -8.05 6.66 -7.93
N LEU A 51 -8.56 7.76 -7.41
CA LEU A 51 -9.76 8.39 -7.95
C LEU A 51 -9.61 8.73 -9.44
N LYS A 52 -8.53 9.39 -9.82
CA LYS A 52 -8.24 9.79 -11.19
C LYS A 52 -6.76 10.14 -11.32
N LYS A 53 -6.27 10.24 -12.57
CA LYS A 53 -4.90 10.68 -12.79
C LYS A 53 -4.70 12.12 -12.29
N ALA A 54 -3.68 12.30 -11.46
CA ALA A 54 -3.36 13.60 -10.87
C ALA A 54 -1.89 13.63 -10.44
N GLU A 55 -1.35 14.84 -10.31
CA GLU A 55 -0.02 15.00 -9.73
C GLU A 55 -0.01 14.52 -8.28
N VAL A 56 1.10 13.92 -7.85
CA VAL A 56 1.24 13.33 -6.52
C VAL A 56 0.98 14.37 -5.41
N ASP A 57 1.47 15.58 -5.60
CA ASP A 57 1.33 16.67 -4.61
C ASP A 57 -0.12 17.17 -4.44
N LYS A 58 -1.02 16.80 -5.33
CA LYS A 58 -2.44 17.17 -5.21
C LYS A 58 -3.18 16.28 -4.21
N ALA A 59 -2.55 15.21 -3.76
CA ALA A 59 -3.13 14.26 -2.79
C ALA A 59 -4.49 13.68 -3.23
N VAL A 60 -4.68 13.51 -4.53
CA VAL A 60 -5.90 12.89 -5.10
C VAL A 60 -5.77 11.37 -5.07
N ILE A 61 -4.54 10.87 -5.13
CA ILE A 61 -4.23 9.45 -5.04
C ILE A 61 -3.47 9.17 -3.74
N THR A 62 -3.52 7.92 -3.27
CA THR A 62 -2.65 7.48 -2.19
C THR A 62 -1.19 7.71 -2.58
N HIS A 63 -0.39 8.26 -1.69
CA HIS A 63 1.00 8.60 -2.02
C HIS A 63 1.77 7.33 -2.43
N PRO A 64 2.51 7.38 -3.55
CA PRO A 64 3.21 6.20 -4.07
C PRO A 64 4.17 5.54 -3.07
N THR A 65 4.84 6.33 -2.23
CA THR A 65 5.77 5.79 -1.23
C THR A 65 5.04 4.93 -0.19
N VAL A 66 3.83 5.32 0.21
CA VAL A 66 3.04 4.52 1.16
C VAL A 66 2.71 3.17 0.55
N VAL A 67 2.22 3.17 -0.68
CA VAL A 67 1.90 1.93 -1.40
C VAL A 67 3.15 1.09 -1.62
N GLY A 68 4.23 1.72 -2.10
CA GLY A 68 5.49 1.04 -2.39
C GLY A 68 6.11 0.39 -1.18
N MET A 69 6.15 1.09 -0.06
CA MET A 69 6.75 0.56 1.17
C MET A 69 5.89 -0.52 1.80
N PHE A 70 4.57 -0.38 1.75
CA PHE A 70 3.67 -1.43 2.22
C PHE A 70 3.83 -2.70 1.37
N ALA A 71 3.84 -2.55 0.06
CA ALA A 71 4.05 -3.68 -0.86
C ALA A 71 5.40 -4.36 -0.63
N ARG A 72 6.46 -3.57 -0.45
CA ARG A 72 7.79 -4.08 -0.14
C ARG A 72 7.79 -4.89 1.16
N LEU A 73 7.19 -4.34 2.20
CA LEU A 73 7.08 -5.01 3.49
C LEU A 73 6.36 -6.36 3.34
N MET A 74 5.27 -6.40 2.59
CA MET A 74 4.54 -7.63 2.33
C MET A 74 5.41 -8.65 1.59
N ARG A 75 6.15 -8.24 0.55
CA ARG A 75 7.09 -9.12 -0.15
C ARG A 75 8.15 -9.69 0.78
N GLU A 76 8.73 -8.84 1.62
CA GLU A 76 9.76 -9.26 2.57
C GLU A 76 9.21 -10.22 3.63
N LYS A 77 7.93 -10.13 3.94
CA LYS A 77 7.24 -11.07 4.84
C LYS A 77 6.84 -12.38 4.16
N GLY A 78 7.04 -12.49 2.85
CA GLY A 78 6.83 -13.74 2.12
C GLY A 78 5.52 -13.83 1.33
N TYR A 79 4.75 -12.76 1.23
CA TYR A 79 3.55 -12.73 0.40
C TYR A 79 3.93 -12.65 -1.07
N GLN A 80 3.54 -13.65 -1.84
CA GLN A 80 3.92 -13.75 -3.25
C GLN A 80 2.81 -13.36 -4.21
N ASP A 81 1.58 -13.72 -3.90
CA ASP A 81 0.44 -13.48 -4.78
C ASP A 81 -0.22 -12.13 -4.43
N MET A 82 0.26 -11.09 -5.07
CA MET A 82 -0.26 -9.74 -4.89
C MET A 82 -0.58 -9.07 -6.22
N ALA A 83 -1.63 -8.26 -6.20
CA ALA A 83 -2.00 -7.39 -7.31
C ALA A 83 -2.45 -6.06 -6.75
N LEU A 84 -2.52 -5.04 -7.59
CA LEU A 84 -2.99 -3.71 -7.20
C LEU A 84 -4.10 -3.27 -8.13
N ALA A 85 -5.18 -2.75 -7.58
CA ALA A 85 -6.30 -2.21 -8.33
C ALA A 85 -7.13 -1.26 -7.50
N ASP A 86 -7.85 -0.38 -8.18
CA ASP A 86 -8.92 0.41 -7.60
C ASP A 86 -9.98 0.66 -8.68
N SER A 87 -11.20 0.96 -8.23
CA SER A 87 -12.27 1.40 -9.13
C SER A 87 -12.07 2.88 -9.42
N CYS A 88 -11.21 3.17 -10.39
CA CYS A 88 -10.90 4.55 -10.77
C CYS A 88 -12.15 5.23 -11.31
N GLY A 89 -12.39 6.47 -10.89
CA GLY A 89 -13.52 7.25 -11.38
C GLY A 89 -13.39 7.60 -12.85
N ASN A 90 -12.17 7.65 -13.35
CA ASN A 90 -11.89 7.95 -14.75
C ASN A 90 -10.57 7.29 -15.15
N GLY A 91 -10.63 6.37 -16.12
CA GLY A 91 -9.48 5.65 -16.61
C GLY A 91 -9.29 4.28 -15.95
N THR A 92 -8.18 3.64 -16.26
CA THR A 92 -7.80 2.34 -15.71
C THR A 92 -6.74 2.54 -14.62
N THR A 93 -6.57 1.50 -13.78
CA THR A 93 -5.52 1.51 -12.75
C THR A 93 -4.16 1.86 -13.35
N SER A 94 -3.76 1.17 -14.42
CA SER A 94 -2.47 1.39 -15.07
C SER A 94 -2.28 2.83 -15.55
N LYS A 95 -3.33 3.42 -16.12
CA LYS A 95 -3.26 4.81 -16.62
C LYS A 95 -3.16 5.82 -15.48
N VAL A 96 -3.88 5.57 -14.39
CA VAL A 96 -3.88 6.48 -13.24
C VAL A 96 -2.51 6.50 -12.56
N ILE A 97 -1.88 5.35 -12.39
CA ILE A 97 -0.58 5.26 -11.70
C ILE A 97 0.62 5.59 -12.59
N HIS A 98 0.43 5.63 -13.91
CA HIS A 98 1.54 5.84 -14.86
C HIS A 98 2.28 7.16 -14.56
N GLY A 99 3.57 7.08 -14.38
CA GLY A 99 4.42 8.24 -14.14
C GLY A 99 4.35 8.81 -12.73
N THR A 100 3.58 8.21 -11.82
CA THR A 100 3.45 8.70 -10.44
C THR A 100 4.56 8.23 -9.51
N GLY A 101 5.30 7.20 -9.92
CA GLY A 101 6.25 6.48 -9.05
C GLY A 101 5.64 5.21 -8.49
N MET A 102 4.32 5.11 -8.40
CA MET A 102 3.66 3.88 -7.95
C MET A 102 3.92 2.74 -8.93
N ASP A 103 3.84 3.02 -10.22
CA ASP A 103 4.16 2.06 -11.28
C ASP A 103 5.59 1.54 -11.17
N THR A 104 6.54 2.40 -10.82
CA THR A 104 7.93 2.00 -10.63
C THR A 104 8.09 1.01 -9.47
N TYR A 105 7.41 1.26 -8.35
CA TYR A 105 7.42 0.32 -7.22
C TYR A 105 6.84 -1.03 -7.60
N LEU A 106 5.70 -1.03 -8.29
CA LEU A 106 5.05 -2.28 -8.69
C LEU A 106 5.92 -3.10 -9.65
N GLU A 107 6.59 -2.43 -10.58
CA GLU A 107 7.49 -3.08 -11.52
C GLU A 107 8.66 -3.75 -10.79
N LYS A 108 9.29 -3.02 -9.87
CA LYS A 108 10.41 -3.57 -9.08
C LYS A 108 10.02 -4.74 -8.21
N LEU A 109 8.78 -4.75 -7.72
CA LEU A 109 8.28 -5.78 -6.83
C LEU A 109 7.52 -6.89 -7.56
N ASP A 110 7.42 -6.79 -8.87
CA ASP A 110 6.69 -7.74 -9.73
C ASP A 110 5.23 -7.90 -9.28
N ILE A 111 4.54 -6.77 -9.15
CA ILE A 111 3.13 -6.74 -8.75
C ILE A 111 2.32 -6.18 -9.91
N PRO A 112 1.38 -6.95 -10.49
CA PRO A 112 0.56 -6.44 -11.57
C PRO A 112 -0.48 -5.42 -11.08
N ALA A 113 -0.72 -4.41 -11.91
CA ALA A 113 -1.85 -3.52 -11.77
C ALA A 113 -2.98 -4.05 -12.66
N ILE A 114 -4.13 -4.28 -12.08
CA ILE A 114 -5.27 -4.88 -12.79
C ILE A 114 -6.50 -3.97 -12.76
#